data_e8e5202e804077bd5a185d0a3b16d067
#
_entry.id   e8e5202e804077bd5a185d0a3b16d067
#
_cell.length_a   1.000
_cell.length_b   1.000
_cell.length_c   1.000
_cell.angle_alpha   90.00
_cell.angle_beta   90.00
_cell.angle_gamma   90.00
#
_symmetry.space_group_name_H-M   'P 1'
#
loop_
_entity.id
_entity.type
_entity.pdbx_description
1 polymer ?
#
loop_
_entity_poly.entity_id
_entity_poly.type
_entity_poly.pdbx_seq_one_letter_code
_entity_poly.pdbx_strand_id
1 'polypeptide(L)'
;NTSGLLMIPKNNKTHEYLANLIKNHDLIKKYHAILVGNYPRDNDVISDPIGRNNLNPKKMAVRPDGRPSVTKLKVIERFGNEATYVELNLITGRTHQIRVHTSYKKHPVYNDTMYGAGQGKVKTEEQVLQSYYLKFAKPFSQEIIELEIEPDEKLSKVLTYFRNRRV
;
A
#
# COMPACT_ATOMS: atom_id res chain seq x y z
N ASN A 1 10.02 4.05 3.60
CA ASN A 1 9.96 2.88 4.49
C ASN A 1 8.98 1.78 4.04
N THR A 2 8.52 1.80 2.79
CA THR A 2 7.82 0.68 2.16
C THR A 2 8.85 -0.12 1.38
N SER A 3 8.93 -1.42 1.65
CA SER A 3 9.83 -2.34 0.93
C SER A 3 9.29 -2.68 -0.46
N GLY A 4 10.14 -3.34 -1.27
CA GLY A 4 9.74 -3.92 -2.54
C GLY A 4 10.16 -3.15 -3.78
N LEU A 5 9.38 -3.25 -4.85
CA LEU A 5 9.70 -2.71 -6.17
C LEU A 5 9.68 -1.18 -6.19
N LEU A 6 10.72 -0.60 -6.74
CA LEU A 6 10.88 0.83 -6.91
C LEU A 6 11.37 1.13 -8.34
N MET A 7 10.76 2.13 -8.98
CA MET A 7 11.21 2.63 -10.28
C MET A 7 12.04 3.90 -10.10
N ILE A 8 13.21 3.93 -10.73
CA ILE A 8 14.12 5.08 -10.70
C ILE A 8 14.43 5.50 -12.14
N PRO A 9 13.86 6.60 -12.64
CA PRO A 9 14.21 7.12 -13.96
C PRO A 9 15.65 7.65 -13.95
N LYS A 10 16.43 7.32 -14.99
CA LYS A 10 17.84 7.74 -15.10
C LYS A 10 18.03 9.06 -15.86
N ASN A 11 16.99 9.60 -16.45
CA ASN A 11 17.00 10.87 -17.18
C ASN A 11 15.62 11.52 -17.22
N ASN A 12 15.57 12.80 -17.57
CA ASN A 12 14.35 13.60 -17.59
C ASN A 12 13.27 13.02 -18.54
N LYS A 13 13.67 12.53 -19.71
CA LYS A 13 12.74 11.97 -20.70
C LYS A 13 12.00 10.73 -20.16
N THR A 14 12.73 9.84 -19.48
CA THR A 14 12.13 8.67 -18.80
C THR A 14 11.29 9.09 -17.61
N HIS A 15 11.70 10.12 -16.86
CA HIS A 15 10.92 10.65 -15.75
C HIS A 15 9.56 11.19 -16.22
N GLU A 16 9.53 12.01 -17.27
CA GLU A 16 8.29 12.55 -17.85
C GLU A 16 7.39 11.42 -18.37
N TYR A 17 7.96 10.43 -19.04
CA TYR A 17 7.21 9.25 -19.51
C TYR A 17 6.52 8.50 -18.36
N LEU A 18 7.26 8.15 -17.31
CA LEU A 18 6.71 7.45 -16.15
C LEU A 18 5.66 8.31 -15.39
N ALA A 19 5.89 9.61 -15.30
CA ALA A 19 4.92 10.54 -14.71
C ALA A 19 3.60 10.57 -15.50
N ASN A 20 3.66 10.51 -16.83
CA ASN A 20 2.49 10.43 -17.70
C ASN A 20 1.75 9.08 -17.55
N LEU A 21 2.47 7.95 -17.46
CA LEU A 21 1.84 6.65 -17.18
C LEU A 21 1.06 6.67 -15.86
N ILE A 22 1.64 7.26 -14.82
CA ILE A 22 0.96 7.40 -13.51
C ILE A 22 -0.28 8.31 -13.65
N LYS A 23 -0.15 9.44 -14.34
CA LYS A 23 -1.23 10.39 -14.55
C LYS A 23 -2.40 9.79 -15.33
N ASN A 24 -2.11 8.96 -16.34
CA ASN A 24 -3.10 8.33 -17.20
C ASN A 24 -3.61 6.98 -16.66
N HIS A 25 -3.12 6.54 -15.50
CA HIS A 25 -3.41 5.23 -14.90
C HIS A 25 -2.98 4.01 -15.75
N ASP A 26 -1.98 4.19 -16.60
CA ASP A 26 -1.41 3.14 -17.46
C ASP A 26 -0.32 2.32 -16.75
N LEU A 27 -0.01 2.66 -15.50
CA LEU A 27 0.93 1.95 -14.66
C LEU A 27 0.18 1.24 -13.53
N ILE A 28 0.30 -0.09 -13.47
CA ILE A 28 -0.32 -0.90 -12.43
C ILE A 28 0.69 -1.10 -11.30
N LYS A 29 0.31 -0.69 -10.09
CA LYS A 29 1.09 -0.86 -8.85
C LYS A 29 0.24 -1.56 -7.82
N LYS A 30 0.71 -2.73 -7.38
CA LYS A 30 0.04 -3.46 -6.31
C LYS A 30 0.95 -3.68 -5.12
N TYR A 31 0.33 -3.73 -3.97
CA TYR A 31 0.96 -3.87 -2.67
C TYR A 31 0.34 -5.03 -1.91
N HIS A 32 1.14 -5.71 -1.12
CA HIS A 32 0.67 -6.58 -0.05
C HIS A 32 0.81 -5.86 1.29
N ALA A 33 -0.18 -6.01 2.15
CA ALA A 33 -0.14 -5.50 3.52
C ALA A 33 -0.88 -6.43 4.47
N ILE A 34 -0.51 -6.34 5.75
CA ILE A 34 -1.32 -6.88 6.84
C ILE A 34 -1.96 -5.70 7.55
N LEU A 35 -3.27 -5.72 7.65
CA LEU A 35 -4.07 -4.71 8.37
C LEU A 35 -4.43 -5.22 9.75
N VAL A 36 -4.53 -4.30 10.71
CA VAL A 36 -5.02 -4.61 12.06
C VAL A 36 -6.53 -4.83 12.03
N GLY A 37 -6.97 -5.91 12.68
CA GLY A 37 -8.39 -6.27 12.81
C GLY A 37 -8.96 -7.00 11.59
N ASN A 38 -10.24 -7.31 11.67
CA ASN A 38 -11.00 -7.99 10.62
C ASN A 38 -11.60 -6.97 9.65
N TYR A 39 -11.02 -6.80 8.47
CA TYR A 39 -11.55 -5.89 7.46
C TYR A 39 -12.93 -6.37 6.98
N PRO A 40 -13.98 -5.53 7.01
CA PRO A 40 -15.37 -6.01 6.91
C PRO A 40 -15.82 -6.44 5.50
N ARG A 41 -15.10 -6.02 4.45
CA ARG A 41 -15.45 -6.28 3.05
C ARG A 41 -14.39 -7.12 2.37
N ASP A 42 -14.78 -8.02 1.46
CA ASP A 42 -13.83 -8.80 0.66
C ASP A 42 -13.14 -7.93 -0.39
N ASN A 43 -13.87 -6.99 -0.97
CA ASN A 43 -13.39 -5.97 -1.89
C ASN A 43 -13.89 -4.60 -1.46
N ASP A 44 -13.04 -3.59 -1.56
CA ASP A 44 -13.40 -2.20 -1.25
C ASP A 44 -12.68 -1.23 -2.18
N VAL A 45 -13.29 -0.06 -2.36
CA VAL A 45 -12.69 1.09 -3.05
C VAL A 45 -12.70 2.27 -2.10
N ILE A 46 -11.49 2.70 -1.68
CA ILE A 46 -11.32 3.84 -0.80
C ILE A 46 -10.98 5.04 -1.68
N SER A 47 -11.88 6.03 -1.74
CA SER A 47 -11.75 7.21 -2.61
C SER A 47 -11.69 8.52 -1.84
N ASP A 48 -11.39 8.47 -0.57
CA ASP A 48 -11.32 9.64 0.29
C ASP A 48 -10.11 10.52 -0.07
N PRO A 49 -10.28 11.86 -0.28
CA PRO A 49 -9.19 12.74 -0.67
C PRO A 49 -8.12 12.87 0.41
N ILE A 50 -6.85 13.00 0.01
CA ILE A 50 -5.70 13.07 0.92
C ILE A 50 -4.99 14.41 0.79
N GLY A 51 -4.71 15.03 1.94
CA GLY A 51 -3.91 16.23 2.06
C GLY A 51 -2.95 16.19 3.25
N ARG A 52 -2.16 17.26 3.42
CA ARG A 52 -1.29 17.41 4.60
C ARG A 52 -2.13 17.49 5.86
N ASN A 53 -1.68 16.84 6.92
CA ASN A 53 -2.30 17.00 8.23
C ASN A 53 -1.97 18.39 8.79
N ASN A 54 -2.99 19.15 9.22
CA ASN A 54 -2.81 20.51 9.70
C ASN A 54 -2.06 20.59 11.04
N LEU A 55 -2.22 19.56 11.88
CA LEU A 55 -1.60 19.52 13.22
C LEU A 55 -0.20 18.91 13.19
N ASN A 56 0.11 18.08 12.19
CA ASN A 56 1.40 17.45 12.04
C ASN A 56 1.83 17.39 10.55
N PRO A 57 2.63 18.36 10.08
CA PRO A 57 3.04 18.44 8.68
C PRO A 57 3.84 17.23 8.16
N LYS A 58 4.36 16.38 9.04
CA LYS A 58 5.03 15.12 8.65
C LYS A 58 4.04 14.03 8.25
N LYS A 59 2.76 14.19 8.59
CA LYS A 59 1.69 13.25 8.30
C LYS A 59 0.80 13.75 7.16
N MET A 60 0.14 12.78 6.53
CA MET A 60 -0.99 13.02 5.63
C MET A 60 -2.30 12.67 6.37
N ALA A 61 -3.41 13.15 5.85
CA ALA A 61 -4.75 12.87 6.41
C ALA A 61 -5.80 12.87 5.29
N VAL A 62 -6.91 12.16 5.53
CA VAL A 62 -8.13 12.34 4.73
C VAL A 62 -8.71 13.72 5.02
N ARG A 63 -8.94 14.51 3.96
CA ARG A 63 -9.44 15.89 4.05
C ARG A 63 -10.33 16.21 2.86
N PRO A 64 -11.46 16.92 3.06
CA PRO A 64 -12.34 17.34 1.96
C PRO A 64 -11.66 18.20 0.89
N ASP A 65 -10.68 19.02 1.31
CA ASP A 65 -9.85 19.87 0.44
C ASP A 65 -8.57 19.19 -0.07
N GLY A 66 -8.43 17.87 0.19
CA GLY A 66 -7.31 17.07 -0.25
C GLY A 66 -7.33 16.76 -1.74
N ARG A 67 -6.27 16.14 -2.22
CA ARG A 67 -6.16 15.67 -3.62
C ARG A 67 -6.96 14.38 -3.79
N PRO A 68 -7.69 14.20 -4.90
CA PRO A 68 -8.37 12.94 -5.22
C PRO A 68 -7.41 11.75 -5.09
N SER A 69 -7.86 10.71 -4.40
CA SER A 69 -7.02 9.56 -4.06
C SER A 69 -7.87 8.30 -4.09
N VAL A 70 -7.47 7.28 -4.85
CA VAL A 70 -8.20 6.03 -5.01
C VAL A 70 -7.29 4.84 -4.76
N THR A 71 -7.67 4.01 -3.80
CA THR A 71 -7.07 2.72 -3.48
C THR A 71 -8.10 1.63 -3.60
N LYS A 72 -7.84 0.61 -4.42
CA LYS A 72 -8.65 -0.62 -4.45
C LYS A 72 -8.04 -1.63 -3.49
N LEU A 73 -8.86 -2.25 -2.66
CA LEU A 73 -8.48 -3.23 -1.67
C LEU A 73 -9.19 -4.56 -1.94
N LYS A 74 -8.44 -5.65 -1.87
CA LYS A 74 -8.96 -7.02 -1.93
C LYS A 74 -8.41 -7.81 -0.75
N VAL A 75 -9.30 -8.43 0.02
CA VAL A 75 -8.91 -9.34 1.11
C VAL A 75 -8.41 -10.66 0.51
N ILE A 76 -7.24 -11.09 0.96
CA ILE A 76 -6.65 -12.39 0.60
C ILE A 76 -6.96 -13.41 1.68
N GLU A 77 -6.74 -13.04 2.95
CA GLU A 77 -6.87 -13.95 4.08
C GLU A 77 -7.22 -13.20 5.37
N ARG A 78 -8.09 -13.79 6.20
CA ARG A 78 -8.47 -13.23 7.50
C ARG A 78 -7.93 -14.09 8.63
N PHE A 79 -7.43 -13.43 9.68
CA PHE A 79 -6.91 -14.06 10.89
C PHE A 79 -7.81 -13.71 12.09
N GLY A 80 -9.05 -14.20 12.07
CA GLY A 80 -10.06 -13.88 13.08
C GLY A 80 -10.28 -12.35 13.15
N ASN A 81 -10.32 -11.83 14.37
CA ASN A 81 -10.46 -10.38 14.63
C ASN A 81 -9.11 -9.66 14.80
N GLU A 82 -7.98 -10.38 14.66
CA GLU A 82 -6.66 -9.81 14.95
C GLU A 82 -6.02 -9.10 13.74
N ALA A 83 -6.14 -9.70 12.55
CA ALA A 83 -5.49 -9.16 11.35
C ALA A 83 -6.15 -9.62 10.05
N THR A 84 -5.89 -8.88 8.98
CA THR A 84 -6.33 -9.19 7.61
C THR A 84 -5.19 -9.00 6.63
N TYR A 85 -4.86 -10.02 5.84
CA TYR A 85 -3.92 -9.94 4.73
C TYR A 85 -4.63 -9.46 3.48
N VAL A 86 -4.12 -8.42 2.85
CA VAL A 86 -4.78 -7.73 1.73
C VAL A 86 -3.83 -7.47 0.56
N GLU A 87 -4.41 -7.43 -0.64
CA GLU A 87 -3.83 -6.80 -1.82
C GLU A 87 -4.41 -5.40 -1.98
N LEU A 88 -3.57 -4.42 -2.30
CA LEU A 88 -3.98 -3.05 -2.58
C LEU A 88 -3.46 -2.62 -3.95
N ASN A 89 -4.35 -2.11 -4.79
CA ASN A 89 -4.01 -1.54 -6.09
C ASN A 89 -4.16 -0.01 -6.02
N LEU A 90 -3.06 0.70 -6.23
CA LEU A 90 -3.05 2.16 -6.25
C LEU A 90 -3.44 2.69 -7.63
N ILE A 91 -4.61 3.31 -7.72
CA ILE A 91 -5.03 4.06 -8.91
C ILE A 91 -4.37 5.42 -8.92
N THR A 92 -4.22 6.04 -7.77
CA THR A 92 -3.44 7.27 -7.55
C THR A 92 -2.25 6.96 -6.63
N GLY A 93 -1.25 7.83 -6.58
CA GLY A 93 -0.04 7.64 -5.76
C GLY A 93 0.27 8.84 -4.87
N ARG A 94 -0.55 9.12 -3.86
CA ARG A 94 -0.26 10.18 -2.88
C ARG A 94 0.69 9.68 -1.81
N THR A 95 1.42 10.60 -1.20
CA THR A 95 2.30 10.30 -0.06
C THR A 95 1.54 9.55 1.03
N HIS A 96 2.05 8.40 1.45
CA HIS A 96 1.46 7.53 2.47
C HIS A 96 0.02 7.08 2.19
N GLN A 97 -0.42 7.08 0.94
CA GLN A 97 -1.83 6.88 0.58
C GLN A 97 -2.46 5.62 1.21
N ILE A 98 -1.82 4.45 1.07
CA ILE A 98 -2.33 3.19 1.66
C ILE A 98 -2.46 3.33 3.18
N ARG A 99 -1.42 3.84 3.83
CA ARG A 99 -1.35 3.98 5.29
C ARG A 99 -2.44 4.90 5.83
N VAL A 100 -2.68 6.01 5.15
CA VAL A 100 -3.73 6.99 5.48
C VAL A 100 -5.11 6.40 5.27
N HIS A 101 -5.37 5.81 4.10
CA HIS A 101 -6.66 5.22 3.75
C HIS A 101 -7.05 4.09 4.71
N THR A 102 -6.15 3.15 4.97
CA THR A 102 -6.44 2.02 5.86
C THR A 102 -6.62 2.45 7.32
N SER A 103 -5.82 3.41 7.79
CA SER A 103 -5.99 4.01 9.11
C SER A 103 -7.33 4.77 9.24
N TYR A 104 -7.73 5.51 8.22
CA TYR A 104 -9.04 6.20 8.17
C TYR A 104 -10.21 5.20 8.25
N LYS A 105 -10.09 4.04 7.60
CA LYS A 105 -11.05 2.93 7.71
C LYS A 105 -10.97 2.16 9.04
N LYS A 106 -10.17 2.61 10.00
CA LYS A 106 -9.97 1.97 11.32
C LYS A 106 -9.25 0.62 11.27
N HIS A 107 -8.58 0.32 10.18
CA HIS A 107 -7.76 -0.87 9.98
C HIS A 107 -6.35 -0.48 9.52
N PRO A 108 -5.54 0.18 10.38
CA PRO A 108 -4.20 0.62 9.99
C PRO A 108 -3.31 -0.56 9.60
N VAL A 109 -2.28 -0.27 8.81
CA VAL A 109 -1.26 -1.28 8.48
C VAL A 109 -0.58 -1.75 9.76
N TYR A 110 -0.38 -3.05 9.89
CA TYR A 110 0.25 -3.69 11.05
C TYR A 110 1.65 -3.10 11.29
N ASN A 111 1.96 -2.76 12.53
CA ASN A 111 3.19 -2.06 12.97
C ASN A 111 3.39 -0.65 12.38
N ASP A 112 2.34 -0.02 11.89
CA ASP A 112 2.41 1.39 11.48
C ASP A 112 2.26 2.33 12.68
N THR A 113 3.38 2.66 13.30
CA THR A 113 3.42 3.54 14.49
C THR A 113 3.06 4.99 14.18
N MET A 114 3.18 5.41 12.92
CA MET A 114 2.83 6.78 12.52
C MET A 114 1.32 6.99 12.38
N TYR A 115 0.58 5.99 11.88
CA TYR A 115 -0.85 6.09 11.59
C TYR A 115 -1.75 5.28 12.53
N GLY A 116 -1.23 4.87 13.69
CA GLY A 116 -2.06 4.45 14.81
C GLY A 116 -2.11 2.97 15.13
N ALA A 117 -1.33 2.12 14.44
CA ALA A 117 -1.33 0.69 14.78
C ALA A 117 -0.51 0.35 16.04
N GLY A 118 0.51 1.14 16.37
CA GLY A 118 1.50 0.74 17.36
C GLY A 118 2.30 -0.48 16.90
N GLN A 119 3.02 -1.11 17.83
CA GLN A 119 3.72 -2.36 17.58
C GLN A 119 2.84 -3.55 18.00
N GLY A 120 2.64 -4.48 17.05
CA GLY A 120 1.92 -5.72 17.30
C GLY A 120 2.75 -6.76 18.07
N LYS A 121 2.18 -7.95 18.26
CA LYS A 121 2.84 -9.08 18.93
C LYS A 121 4.12 -9.54 18.20
N VAL A 122 4.10 -9.50 16.86
CA VAL A 122 5.28 -9.73 16.02
C VAL A 122 5.87 -8.39 15.64
N LYS A 123 6.97 -8.01 16.27
CA LYS A 123 7.64 -6.74 16.00
C LYS A 123 8.39 -6.77 14.68
N THR A 124 8.28 -5.69 13.93
CA THR A 124 9.06 -5.40 12.73
C THR A 124 9.62 -3.98 12.82
N GLU A 125 10.70 -3.70 12.11
CA GLU A 125 11.31 -2.36 12.13
C GLU A 125 10.33 -1.29 11.59
N GLU A 126 9.53 -1.67 10.60
CA GLU A 126 8.61 -0.78 9.91
C GLU A 126 7.25 -1.45 9.70
N GLN A 127 6.28 -0.68 9.18
CA GLN A 127 4.95 -1.17 8.83
C GLN A 127 5.01 -2.34 7.84
N VAL A 128 4.10 -3.30 7.99
CA VAL A 128 4.03 -4.51 7.14
C VAL A 128 3.32 -4.20 5.83
N LEU A 129 4.07 -3.59 4.91
CA LEU A 129 3.62 -3.11 3.61
C LEU A 129 4.73 -3.30 2.58
N GLN A 130 4.42 -3.97 1.46
CA GLN A 130 5.39 -4.26 0.39
C GLN A 130 4.79 -3.94 -0.98
N SER A 131 5.54 -3.19 -1.81
CA SER A 131 5.27 -3.04 -3.25
C SER A 131 5.72 -4.32 -3.95
N TYR A 132 4.78 -5.20 -4.31
CA TYR A 132 5.13 -6.53 -4.81
C TYR A 132 4.96 -6.69 -6.32
N TYR A 133 4.16 -5.83 -6.96
CA TYR A 133 3.83 -5.96 -8.37
C TYR A 133 3.86 -4.62 -9.10
N LEU A 134 4.50 -4.60 -10.27
CA LEU A 134 4.53 -3.49 -11.21
C LEU A 134 4.27 -3.99 -12.63
N LYS A 135 3.42 -3.27 -13.38
CA LYS A 135 3.21 -3.52 -14.81
C LYS A 135 3.06 -2.21 -15.56
N PHE A 136 3.84 -2.03 -16.62
CA PHE A 136 3.79 -0.83 -17.47
C PHE A 136 4.46 -1.09 -18.82
N ALA A 137 4.14 -0.25 -19.83
CA ALA A 137 4.85 -0.26 -21.10
C ALA A 137 6.24 0.37 -20.93
N LYS A 138 7.27 -0.26 -21.49
CA LYS A 138 8.64 0.25 -21.48
C LYS A 138 8.71 1.60 -22.22
N PRO A 139 9.49 2.57 -21.73
CA PRO A 139 9.66 3.85 -22.42
C PRO A 139 10.05 3.68 -23.88
N PHE A 140 9.32 4.37 -24.76
CA PHE A 140 9.58 4.42 -26.21
C PHE A 140 9.52 3.05 -26.93
N SER A 141 8.85 2.08 -26.33
CA SER A 141 8.65 0.74 -26.86
C SER A 141 7.23 0.28 -26.54
N GLN A 142 6.75 -0.74 -27.27
CA GLN A 142 5.48 -1.44 -26.96
C GLN A 142 5.67 -2.64 -26.02
N GLU A 143 6.91 -2.93 -25.64
CA GLU A 143 7.26 -4.01 -24.72
C GLU A 143 6.65 -3.76 -23.33
N ILE A 144 5.94 -4.75 -22.81
CA ILE A 144 5.38 -4.69 -21.45
C ILE A 144 6.42 -5.20 -20.46
N ILE A 145 6.69 -4.41 -19.45
CA ILE A 145 7.45 -4.81 -18.27
C ILE A 145 6.44 -5.21 -17.20
N GLU A 146 6.57 -6.44 -16.73
CA GLU A 146 5.77 -6.99 -15.64
C GLU A 146 6.70 -7.65 -14.62
N LEU A 147 6.66 -7.15 -13.38
CA LEU A 147 7.53 -7.58 -12.30
C LEU A 147 6.68 -7.96 -11.10
N GLU A 148 6.96 -9.13 -10.55
CA GLU A 148 6.35 -9.62 -9.32
C GLU A 148 7.44 -10.19 -8.41
N ILE A 149 7.35 -9.94 -7.12
CA ILE A 149 8.27 -10.44 -6.12
C ILE A 149 7.52 -11.13 -4.98
N GLU A 150 8.16 -12.13 -4.39
CA GLU A 150 7.66 -12.85 -3.24
C GLU A 150 7.55 -11.95 -1.99
N PRO A 151 6.71 -12.35 -1.01
CA PRO A 151 6.66 -11.69 0.29
C PRO A 151 8.06 -11.55 0.90
N ASP A 152 8.41 -10.34 1.34
CA ASP A 152 9.64 -10.09 2.05
C ASP A 152 9.67 -10.75 3.44
N GLU A 153 10.82 -10.71 4.13
CA GLU A 153 10.99 -11.31 5.46
C GLU A 153 9.98 -10.76 6.47
N LYS A 154 9.72 -9.47 6.46
CA LYS A 154 8.80 -8.78 7.35
C LYS A 154 7.37 -9.29 7.17
N LEU A 155 6.89 -9.34 5.92
CA LEU A 155 5.56 -9.84 5.58
C LEU A 155 5.43 -11.36 5.88
N SER A 156 6.42 -12.14 5.46
CA SER A 156 6.45 -13.59 5.69
C SER A 156 6.44 -13.96 7.17
N LYS A 157 7.21 -13.25 8.00
CA LYS A 157 7.28 -13.45 9.46
C LYS A 157 5.90 -13.26 10.11
N VAL A 158 5.20 -12.18 9.76
CA VAL A 158 3.90 -11.88 10.35
C VAL A 158 2.81 -12.84 9.82
N LEU A 159 2.83 -13.18 8.53
CA LEU A 159 1.92 -14.19 7.96
C LEU A 159 2.09 -15.55 8.65
N THR A 160 3.32 -16.04 8.81
CA THR A 160 3.62 -17.31 9.47
C THR A 160 3.10 -17.32 10.90
N TYR A 161 3.30 -16.23 11.64
CA TYR A 161 2.79 -16.10 13.00
C TYR A 161 1.28 -16.30 13.08
N PHE A 162 0.52 -15.60 12.24
CA PHE A 162 -0.94 -15.69 12.25
C PHE A 162 -1.46 -17.03 11.72
N ARG A 163 -0.83 -17.60 10.69
CA ARG A 163 -1.20 -18.90 10.12
C ARG A 163 -0.99 -20.05 11.10
N ASN A 164 0.10 -20.02 11.87
CA ASN A 164 0.39 -21.05 12.86
C ASN A 164 -0.53 -21.02 14.10
N ARG A 165 -1.33 -19.97 14.27
CA ARG A 165 -2.30 -19.86 15.38
C ARG A 165 -3.72 -20.30 15.00
N ARG A 166 -3.90 -20.78 13.80
CA ARG A 166 -5.18 -21.32 13.29
C ARG A 166 -5.41 -22.80 13.64
N VAL A 167 -4.83 -23.29 14.72
CA VAL A 167 -5.10 -24.65 15.20
C VAL A 167 -6.34 -24.66 16.07
#